data_de97e854ecd06d58f7c730c27081da70
#
_entry.id   de97e854ecd06d58f7c730c27081da70
#
_cell.length_a   1.000
_cell.length_b   1.000
_cell.length_c   1.000
_cell.angle_alpha   90.00
_cell.angle_beta   90.00
_cell.angle_gamma   90.00
#
_symmetry.space_group_name_H-M   'P 1'
#
loop_
_entity.id
_entity.type
_entity.pdbx_description
1 polymer ?
#
loop_
_entity_poly.entity_id
_entity_poly.type
_entity_poly.pdbx_seq_one_letter_code
_entity_poly.pdbx_strand_id
1 'polypeptide(L)'
;MKKFLLSLAIMVAGVSSVAYAQSDSAVSEHNFDVSKNIETFNAIYKTLDMMYVDTLNADEVVGNGINYMLHSLDPYTVYYPEDKSKDFTMMLSGKYAGIGALIRYNLAIGNVVIDEPYEGMPAAEAGLRKGDIILAIDDTTTVGKDVSFVSSHLRGEAGTTFVLTFKRPATGKTIKRKITRRAIQLPDIPYYGLQPNGIGYLDLNSFTSENCARDVRRDFLEMKQKGMKAFVLDLRNNGGGLLNQAVEIVNMFVPKGISIVKTKGKVKQVNHDYRTPVEPIDTVMPIVVLVNSESASASEITSGSLQDLDRAVILGTRTYGKGLVQATLDMPYNGQLKLTTSKYYIPSGRCIQAINYKHANGGYTEHVPDSLTHLFHTIGGREVRDGGGIKPDVEVKSDSLPNIAFYLAGTGRDSSEVMLNWELKYMKSHPTIAPANEFHITDADYDDFKKDVLASKFKYDGETEKYLQQLVKLAKFEGYYDDAKPEFDAIEKKLKHNVAKDLDYNSKLIRQLIESDLVAVYYYQRGTVENGLRNDKQYKAAVDLLLDPQKYNDILHPANTAKE
;
A
#
# COMPACT_ATOMS: atom_id res chain seq x y z
N MET A 1 -45.00 -46.36 33.24
CA MET A 1 -44.29 -45.97 32.04
C MET A 1 -44.99 -44.89 31.19
N LYS A 2 -46.28 -44.98 30.87
CA LYS A 2 -47.01 -43.96 30.06
C LYS A 2 -47.08 -42.56 30.69
N LYS A 3 -47.14 -42.41 32.01
CA LYS A 3 -47.21 -41.11 32.70
C LYS A 3 -45.81 -40.38 32.73
N PHE A 4 -44.70 -41.15 32.67
CA PHE A 4 -43.38 -40.59 32.64
C PHE A 4 -42.97 -40.06 31.25
N LEU A 5 -43.50 -40.70 30.21
CA LEU A 5 -43.29 -40.26 28.82
C LEU A 5 -44.09 -38.98 28.49
N LEU A 6 -45.24 -38.77 29.11
CA LEU A 6 -46.06 -37.57 28.93
C LEU A 6 -45.40 -36.33 29.58
N SER A 7 -44.75 -36.51 30.75
CA SER A 7 -44.04 -35.43 31.45
C SER A 7 -42.77 -35.00 30.69
N LEU A 8 -42.09 -35.95 30.04
CA LEU A 8 -40.88 -35.63 29.23
C LEU A 8 -41.25 -34.92 27.93
N ALA A 9 -42.37 -35.29 27.29
CA ALA A 9 -42.86 -34.62 26.08
C ALA A 9 -43.32 -33.18 26.34
N ILE A 10 -43.94 -32.89 27.49
CA ILE A 10 -44.31 -31.53 27.88
C ILE A 10 -43.09 -30.66 28.21
N MET A 11 -42.05 -31.25 28.82
CA MET A 11 -40.82 -30.51 29.13
C MET A 11 -40.02 -30.17 27.86
N VAL A 12 -39.95 -31.06 26.87
CA VAL A 12 -39.31 -30.81 25.58
C VAL A 12 -40.09 -29.79 24.73
N ALA A 13 -41.43 -29.84 24.75
CA ALA A 13 -42.27 -28.86 24.07
C ALA A 13 -42.19 -27.47 24.74
N GLY A 14 -42.09 -27.42 26.07
CA GLY A 14 -41.91 -26.16 26.82
C GLY A 14 -40.58 -25.47 26.57
N VAL A 15 -39.48 -26.23 26.48
CA VAL A 15 -38.15 -25.67 26.17
C VAL A 15 -38.07 -25.17 24.72
N SER A 16 -38.68 -25.87 23.76
CA SER A 16 -38.74 -25.43 22.37
C SER A 16 -39.56 -24.14 22.19
N SER A 17 -40.68 -24.01 22.89
CA SER A 17 -41.54 -22.82 22.80
C SER A 17 -40.92 -21.60 23.49
N VAL A 18 -40.20 -21.78 24.59
CA VAL A 18 -39.47 -20.69 25.25
C VAL A 18 -38.28 -20.21 24.40
N ALA A 19 -37.55 -21.12 23.73
CA ALA A 19 -36.45 -20.73 22.82
C ALA A 19 -36.96 -19.98 21.58
N TYR A 20 -38.11 -20.39 21.00
CA TYR A 20 -38.77 -19.67 19.89
C TYR A 20 -39.32 -18.30 20.34
N ALA A 21 -39.94 -18.21 21.49
CA ALA A 21 -40.48 -16.96 22.03
C ALA A 21 -39.35 -15.96 22.39
N GLN A 22 -38.18 -16.43 22.86
CA GLN A 22 -37.01 -15.58 23.12
C GLN A 22 -36.38 -15.06 21.84
N SER A 23 -36.32 -15.84 20.74
CA SER A 23 -35.81 -15.37 19.45
C SER A 23 -36.72 -14.32 18.81
N ASP A 24 -38.05 -14.51 18.89
CA ASP A 24 -39.02 -13.56 18.33
C ASP A 24 -39.09 -12.25 19.14
N SER A 25 -38.92 -12.29 20.45
CA SER A 25 -38.90 -11.10 21.29
C SER A 25 -37.61 -10.26 21.03
N ALA A 26 -36.46 -10.91 20.91
CA ALA A 26 -35.19 -10.22 20.61
C ALA A 26 -35.18 -9.58 19.22
N VAL A 27 -35.76 -10.23 18.21
CA VAL A 27 -35.92 -9.67 16.86
C VAL A 27 -36.92 -8.51 16.88
N SER A 28 -38.03 -8.59 17.64
CA SER A 28 -39.00 -7.52 17.80
C SER A 28 -38.40 -6.29 18.50
N GLU A 29 -37.62 -6.49 19.56
CA GLU A 29 -36.93 -5.43 20.30
C GLU A 29 -35.90 -4.73 19.41
N HIS A 30 -35.08 -5.49 18.67
CA HIS A 30 -34.14 -4.93 17.72
C HIS A 30 -34.82 -4.09 16.63
N ASN A 31 -35.90 -4.56 16.05
CA ASN A 31 -36.66 -3.83 15.02
C ASN A 31 -37.27 -2.54 15.57
N PHE A 32 -37.78 -2.58 16.80
CA PHE A 32 -38.27 -1.39 17.49
C PHE A 32 -37.16 -0.36 17.70
N ASP A 33 -35.99 -0.78 18.17
CA ASP A 33 -34.85 0.10 18.38
C ASP A 33 -34.36 0.74 17.06
N VAL A 34 -34.31 0.00 15.96
CA VAL A 34 -33.99 0.52 14.64
C VAL A 34 -34.97 1.60 14.22
N SER A 35 -36.29 1.32 14.30
CA SER A 35 -37.33 2.29 13.93
C SER A 35 -37.29 3.55 14.79
N LYS A 36 -37.18 3.40 16.11
CA LYS A 36 -37.04 4.50 17.06
C LYS A 36 -35.86 5.40 16.75
N ASN A 37 -34.70 4.81 16.44
CA ASN A 37 -33.50 5.60 16.15
C ASN A 37 -33.61 6.34 14.81
N ILE A 38 -34.21 5.76 13.77
CA ILE A 38 -34.49 6.43 12.50
C ILE A 38 -35.46 7.60 12.70
N GLU A 39 -36.56 7.42 13.45
CA GLU A 39 -37.51 8.49 13.77
C GLU A 39 -36.83 9.63 14.53
N THR A 40 -36.02 9.28 15.54
CA THR A 40 -35.28 10.28 16.34
C THR A 40 -34.31 11.08 15.47
N PHE A 41 -33.53 10.42 14.62
CA PHE A 41 -32.61 11.09 13.70
C PHE A 41 -33.35 12.03 12.76
N ASN A 42 -34.48 11.59 12.20
CA ASN A 42 -35.29 12.38 11.29
C ASN A 42 -35.91 13.61 11.99
N ALA A 43 -36.39 13.46 13.25
CA ALA A 43 -36.91 14.55 14.04
C ALA A 43 -35.82 15.58 14.38
N ILE A 44 -34.63 15.13 14.77
CA ILE A 44 -33.49 16.03 15.07
C ILE A 44 -33.12 16.81 13.81
N TYR A 45 -32.94 16.14 12.67
CA TYR A 45 -32.54 16.80 11.44
C TYR A 45 -33.56 17.85 10.97
N LYS A 46 -34.87 17.53 10.99
CA LYS A 46 -35.94 18.48 10.68
C LYS A 46 -35.93 19.68 11.62
N THR A 47 -35.69 19.46 12.91
CA THR A 47 -35.63 20.54 13.90
C THR A 47 -34.43 21.44 13.64
N LEU A 48 -33.26 20.85 13.31
CA LEU A 48 -32.06 21.62 12.95
C LEU A 48 -32.33 22.49 11.71
N ASP A 49 -32.89 21.93 10.65
CA ASP A 49 -33.18 22.63 9.41
C ASP A 49 -34.13 23.82 9.62
N MET A 50 -35.14 23.65 10.49
CA MET A 50 -36.15 24.69 10.77
C MET A 50 -35.70 25.76 11.78
N MET A 51 -34.85 25.41 12.76
CA MET A 51 -34.65 26.23 13.94
C MET A 51 -33.19 26.65 14.21
N TYR A 52 -32.21 26.10 13.49
CA TYR A 52 -30.82 26.49 13.68
C TYR A 52 -30.60 27.96 13.27
N VAL A 53 -29.72 28.64 13.99
CA VAL A 53 -29.51 30.08 13.85
C VAL A 53 -29.03 30.50 12.45
N ASP A 54 -28.25 29.64 11.78
CA ASP A 54 -27.73 29.89 10.44
C ASP A 54 -28.36 28.92 9.43
N THR A 55 -28.35 29.31 8.14
CA THR A 55 -28.78 28.40 7.06
C THR A 55 -27.84 27.23 6.95
N LEU A 56 -28.39 26.02 7.02
CA LEU A 56 -27.63 24.78 6.92
C LEU A 56 -27.51 24.30 5.46
N ASN A 57 -26.33 23.77 5.12
CA ASN A 57 -26.17 22.98 3.93
C ASN A 57 -26.56 21.51 4.26
N ALA A 58 -27.68 21.07 3.70
CA ALA A 58 -28.24 19.75 3.97
C ALA A 58 -27.26 18.61 3.64
N ASP A 59 -26.61 18.67 2.48
CA ASP A 59 -25.68 17.63 2.03
C ASP A 59 -24.45 17.54 2.92
N GLU A 60 -23.95 18.68 3.37
CA GLU A 60 -22.79 18.74 4.27
C GLU A 60 -23.12 18.18 5.67
N VAL A 61 -24.24 18.62 6.28
CA VAL A 61 -24.63 18.20 7.62
C VAL A 61 -24.95 16.71 7.67
N VAL A 62 -25.76 16.23 6.72
CA VAL A 62 -26.12 14.80 6.64
C VAL A 62 -24.92 13.96 6.26
N GLY A 63 -24.10 14.42 5.31
CA GLY A 63 -22.87 13.74 4.89
C GLY A 63 -21.87 13.57 6.03
N ASN A 64 -21.68 14.59 6.87
CA ASN A 64 -20.85 14.50 8.07
C ASN A 64 -21.42 13.50 9.08
N GLY A 65 -22.74 13.48 9.30
CA GLY A 65 -23.39 12.50 10.15
C GLY A 65 -23.20 11.06 9.67
N ILE A 66 -23.41 10.81 8.37
CA ILE A 66 -23.19 9.50 7.73
C ILE A 66 -21.73 9.08 7.89
N ASN A 67 -20.78 9.95 7.55
CA ASN A 67 -19.36 9.64 7.64
C ASN A 67 -18.94 9.28 9.08
N TYR A 68 -19.39 10.05 10.09
CA TYR A 68 -19.11 9.73 11.48
C TYR A 68 -19.68 8.38 11.91
N MET A 69 -20.92 8.08 11.53
CA MET A 69 -21.56 6.79 11.80
C MET A 69 -20.76 5.63 11.19
N LEU A 70 -20.37 5.75 9.92
CA LEU A 70 -19.64 4.69 9.22
C LEU A 70 -18.24 4.50 9.80
N HIS A 71 -17.54 5.58 10.07
CA HIS A 71 -16.21 5.57 10.68
C HIS A 71 -16.21 4.93 12.08
N SER A 72 -17.32 4.96 12.81
CA SER A 72 -17.41 4.28 14.12
C SER A 72 -17.39 2.75 14.01
N LEU A 73 -17.63 2.19 12.82
CA LEU A 73 -17.67 0.75 12.56
C LEU A 73 -16.28 0.20 12.21
N ASP A 74 -15.67 0.73 11.15
CA ASP A 74 -14.36 0.34 10.65
C ASP A 74 -13.80 1.42 9.70
N PRO A 75 -12.49 1.40 9.34
CA PRO A 75 -11.88 2.40 8.45
C PRO A 75 -12.20 2.20 6.97
N TYR A 76 -12.89 1.15 6.57
CA TYR A 76 -13.09 0.77 5.18
C TYR A 76 -14.51 1.01 4.69
N THR A 77 -15.48 1.11 5.60
CA THR A 77 -16.88 1.38 5.29
C THR A 77 -17.05 2.86 5.03
N VAL A 78 -17.34 3.22 3.76
CA VAL A 78 -17.39 4.62 3.28
C VAL A 78 -18.57 4.82 2.34
N TYR A 79 -19.26 5.94 2.50
CA TYR A 79 -20.30 6.40 1.56
C TYR A 79 -19.71 7.42 0.58
N TYR A 80 -19.99 7.23 -0.69
CA TYR A 80 -19.64 8.12 -1.79
C TYR A 80 -20.93 8.71 -2.37
N PRO A 81 -21.18 10.02 -2.22
CA PRO A 81 -22.28 10.69 -2.90
C PRO A 81 -22.05 10.74 -4.42
N GLU A 82 -23.08 11.12 -5.19
CA GLU A 82 -23.07 11.11 -6.64
C GLU A 82 -21.86 11.80 -7.27
N ASP A 83 -21.49 12.96 -6.77
CA ASP A 83 -20.35 13.75 -7.25
C ASP A 83 -19.00 13.03 -7.10
N LYS A 84 -18.86 12.13 -6.12
CA LYS A 84 -17.64 11.35 -5.82
C LYS A 84 -17.73 9.89 -6.30
N SER A 85 -18.90 9.41 -6.68
CA SER A 85 -19.09 8.00 -7.05
C SER A 85 -18.34 7.61 -8.33
N LYS A 86 -18.18 8.54 -9.28
CA LYS A 86 -17.39 8.32 -10.50
C LYS A 86 -15.90 8.16 -10.19
N ASP A 87 -15.35 9.01 -9.34
CA ASP A 87 -13.95 8.93 -8.91
C ASP A 87 -13.69 7.63 -8.13
N PHE A 88 -14.64 7.22 -7.29
CA PHE A 88 -14.59 5.94 -6.58
C PHE A 88 -14.58 4.75 -7.54
N THR A 89 -15.46 4.72 -8.54
CA THR A 89 -15.50 3.67 -9.56
C THR A 89 -14.18 3.61 -10.35
N MET A 90 -13.61 4.76 -10.70
CA MET A 90 -12.30 4.84 -11.35
C MET A 90 -11.18 4.28 -10.45
N MET A 91 -11.21 4.59 -9.15
CA MET A 91 -10.24 4.06 -8.17
C MET A 91 -10.35 2.54 -8.04
N LEU A 92 -11.56 1.99 -7.99
CA LEU A 92 -11.78 0.53 -7.88
C LEU A 92 -11.32 -0.23 -9.13
N SER A 93 -11.55 0.34 -10.31
CA SER A 93 -11.19 -0.31 -11.57
C SER A 93 -9.71 -0.19 -11.94
N GLY A 94 -8.95 0.64 -11.22
CA GLY A 94 -7.57 0.99 -11.58
C GLY A 94 -7.46 1.66 -12.96
N LYS A 95 -8.61 1.98 -13.59
CA LYS A 95 -8.71 2.56 -14.93
C LYS A 95 -9.12 4.01 -14.81
N TYR A 96 -8.25 4.93 -15.16
CA TYR A 96 -8.62 6.32 -15.42
C TYR A 96 -8.16 6.71 -16.82
N ALA A 97 -8.89 7.59 -17.49
CA ALA A 97 -8.44 8.09 -18.77
C ALA A 97 -7.67 9.40 -18.57
N GLY A 98 -6.48 9.45 -19.14
CA GLY A 98 -5.56 10.57 -18.98
C GLY A 98 -4.32 10.42 -19.83
N ILE A 99 -3.20 10.96 -19.35
CA ILE A 99 -1.93 10.94 -20.08
C ILE A 99 -0.95 9.83 -19.62
N GLY A 100 -1.18 9.23 -18.45
CA GLY A 100 -0.27 8.21 -17.89
C GLY A 100 1.08 8.80 -17.48
N ALA A 101 1.06 9.71 -16.51
CA ALA A 101 2.24 10.27 -15.89
C ALA A 101 1.96 10.61 -14.42
N LEU A 102 2.98 10.47 -13.60
CA LEU A 102 3.03 11.06 -12.26
C LEU A 102 3.38 12.54 -12.42
N ILE A 103 2.65 13.40 -11.71
CA ILE A 103 2.89 14.85 -11.67
C ILE A 103 3.05 15.30 -10.23
N ARG A 104 3.87 16.31 -9.99
CA ARG A 104 4.04 16.90 -8.66
C ARG A 104 4.16 18.43 -8.73
N TYR A 105 3.89 19.09 -7.61
CA TYR A 105 4.11 20.51 -7.48
C TYR A 105 5.57 20.77 -7.15
N ASN A 106 6.22 21.64 -7.92
CA ASN A 106 7.59 22.06 -7.68
C ASN A 106 7.57 23.39 -6.92
N LEU A 107 8.03 23.37 -5.68
CA LEU A 107 7.99 24.51 -4.77
C LEU A 107 8.91 25.66 -5.20
N ALA A 108 10.04 25.36 -5.85
CA ALA A 108 11.00 26.37 -6.27
C ALA A 108 10.47 27.28 -7.39
N ILE A 109 9.66 26.72 -8.29
CA ILE A 109 9.11 27.44 -9.45
C ILE A 109 7.61 27.73 -9.34
N GLY A 110 6.94 27.21 -8.33
CA GLY A 110 5.51 27.43 -8.09
C GLY A 110 4.60 26.85 -9.18
N ASN A 111 4.97 25.74 -9.82
CA ASN A 111 4.22 25.11 -10.89
C ASN A 111 4.23 23.58 -10.78
N VAL A 112 3.26 22.95 -11.45
CA VAL A 112 3.23 21.50 -11.59
C VAL A 112 4.20 21.05 -12.68
N VAL A 113 4.96 19.98 -12.37
CA VAL A 113 5.93 19.35 -13.29
C VAL A 113 5.58 17.89 -13.51
N ILE A 114 6.02 17.36 -14.65
CA ILE A 114 6.07 15.91 -14.87
C ILE A 114 7.13 15.33 -13.96
N ASP A 115 6.75 14.37 -13.14
CA ASP A 115 7.68 13.64 -12.28
C ASP A 115 8.14 12.34 -12.97
N GLU A 116 7.18 11.53 -13.43
CA GLU A 116 7.47 10.30 -14.16
C GLU A 116 6.41 10.05 -15.23
N PRO A 117 6.76 10.03 -16.53
CA PRO A 117 5.88 9.53 -17.59
C PRO A 117 5.95 8.00 -17.61
N TYR A 118 4.79 7.31 -17.62
CA TYR A 118 4.76 5.85 -17.64
C TYR A 118 5.05 5.27 -19.03
N GLU A 119 5.81 4.19 -19.08
CA GLU A 119 6.20 3.49 -20.30
C GLU A 119 4.98 3.08 -21.14
N GLY A 120 5.01 3.34 -22.46
CA GLY A 120 3.93 3.02 -23.37
C GLY A 120 2.64 3.83 -23.20
N MET A 121 2.65 4.88 -22.37
CA MET A 121 1.49 5.72 -22.13
C MET A 121 1.57 7.04 -22.92
N PRO A 122 0.44 7.75 -23.12
CA PRO A 122 0.39 8.96 -23.96
C PRO A 122 1.43 10.04 -23.61
N ALA A 123 1.77 10.19 -22.34
CA ALA A 123 2.79 11.16 -21.92
C ALA A 123 4.19 10.80 -22.45
N ALA A 124 4.59 9.53 -22.28
CA ALA A 124 5.87 9.05 -22.79
C ALA A 124 5.92 9.09 -24.33
N GLU A 125 4.84 8.67 -25.02
CA GLU A 125 4.73 8.72 -26.49
C GLU A 125 4.77 10.15 -27.04
N ALA A 126 4.22 11.13 -26.30
CA ALA A 126 4.33 12.55 -26.65
C ALA A 126 5.72 13.13 -26.37
N GLY A 127 6.63 12.34 -25.78
CA GLY A 127 8.00 12.72 -25.46
C GLY A 127 8.11 13.64 -24.25
N LEU A 128 7.15 13.60 -23.32
CA LEU A 128 7.26 14.25 -22.01
C LEU A 128 8.36 13.57 -21.19
N ARG A 129 9.04 14.36 -20.36
CA ARG A 129 10.19 13.91 -19.55
C ARG A 129 10.08 14.45 -18.13
N LYS A 130 10.75 13.82 -17.19
CA LYS A 130 10.92 14.32 -15.82
C LYS A 130 11.37 15.80 -15.86
N GLY A 131 10.76 16.64 -15.04
CA GLY A 131 11.03 18.06 -14.92
C GLY A 131 10.36 18.95 -15.98
N ASP A 132 9.64 18.43 -16.99
CA ASP A 132 8.86 19.26 -17.90
C ASP A 132 7.77 20.02 -17.12
N ILE A 133 7.76 21.36 -17.24
CA ILE A 133 6.87 22.26 -16.49
C ILE A 133 5.60 22.45 -17.26
N ILE A 134 4.46 22.08 -16.70
CA ILE A 134 3.14 22.21 -17.33
C ILE A 134 2.69 23.67 -17.24
N LEU A 135 2.42 24.31 -18.40
CA LEU A 135 2.06 25.71 -18.49
C LEU A 135 0.60 25.95 -18.89
N ALA A 136 0.05 25.12 -19.78
CA ALA A 136 -1.35 25.21 -20.19
C ALA A 136 -1.85 23.88 -20.76
N ILE A 137 -3.16 23.65 -20.63
CA ILE A 137 -3.93 22.55 -21.22
C ILE A 137 -5.01 23.19 -22.07
N ASP A 138 -4.91 23.00 -23.39
CA ASP A 138 -5.64 23.82 -24.38
C ASP A 138 -5.43 25.32 -24.09
N ASP A 139 -6.49 26.08 -23.92
CA ASP A 139 -6.47 27.52 -23.63
C ASP A 139 -6.45 27.81 -22.11
N THR A 140 -6.44 26.77 -21.26
CA THR A 140 -6.47 26.92 -19.80
C THR A 140 -5.06 26.97 -19.24
N THR A 141 -4.68 28.10 -18.62
CA THR A 141 -3.39 28.23 -17.94
C THR A 141 -3.34 27.39 -16.66
N THR A 142 -2.20 26.69 -16.48
CA THR A 142 -1.90 25.91 -15.26
C THR A 142 -0.84 26.58 -14.38
N VAL A 143 -0.34 27.74 -14.77
CA VAL A 143 0.68 28.49 -14.02
C VAL A 143 0.14 28.87 -12.63
N GLY A 144 0.87 28.49 -11.57
CA GLY A 144 0.50 28.74 -10.18
C GLY A 144 -0.68 27.91 -9.66
N LYS A 145 -1.15 26.93 -10.43
CA LYS A 145 -2.23 26.02 -10.02
C LYS A 145 -1.65 24.79 -9.30
N ASP A 146 -2.45 24.23 -8.40
CA ASP A 146 -2.09 23.02 -7.66
C ASP A 146 -2.19 21.73 -8.51
N VAL A 147 -1.72 20.63 -7.95
CA VAL A 147 -1.75 19.31 -8.60
C VAL A 147 -3.17 18.84 -8.89
N SER A 148 -4.13 19.13 -8.00
CA SER A 148 -5.53 18.72 -8.18
C SER A 148 -6.16 19.38 -9.41
N PHE A 149 -5.97 20.69 -9.56
CA PHE A 149 -6.44 21.44 -10.72
C PHE A 149 -5.82 20.91 -12.01
N VAL A 150 -4.50 20.74 -12.06
CA VAL A 150 -3.81 20.26 -13.27
C VAL A 150 -4.22 18.83 -13.59
N SER A 151 -4.28 17.95 -12.59
CA SER A 151 -4.70 16.56 -12.75
C SER A 151 -6.12 16.43 -13.31
N SER A 152 -7.07 17.24 -12.81
CA SER A 152 -8.46 17.22 -13.29
C SER A 152 -8.58 17.61 -14.77
N HIS A 153 -7.72 18.51 -15.26
CA HIS A 153 -7.70 18.93 -16.68
C HIS A 153 -6.92 17.94 -17.57
N LEU A 154 -5.93 17.23 -17.05
CA LEU A 154 -5.23 16.17 -17.78
C LEU A 154 -6.10 14.93 -17.96
N ARG A 155 -6.96 14.64 -16.98
CA ARG A 155 -7.96 13.56 -17.04
C ARG A 155 -9.12 13.95 -17.96
N GLY A 156 -9.89 12.96 -18.39
CA GLY A 156 -11.08 13.17 -19.18
C GLY A 156 -11.54 11.89 -19.86
N GLU A 157 -12.46 12.00 -20.81
CA GLU A 157 -12.98 10.86 -21.53
C GLU A 157 -11.91 10.25 -22.45
N ALA A 158 -11.81 8.91 -22.46
CA ALA A 158 -10.86 8.20 -23.32
C ALA A 158 -11.13 8.50 -24.81
N GLY A 159 -10.06 8.69 -25.58
CA GLY A 159 -10.12 9.06 -26.99
C GLY A 159 -10.23 10.57 -27.25
N THR A 160 -10.51 11.39 -26.25
CA THR A 160 -10.47 12.85 -26.38
C THR A 160 -9.04 13.36 -26.49
N THR A 161 -8.85 14.45 -27.25
CA THR A 161 -7.54 15.06 -27.48
C THR A 161 -7.49 16.48 -26.94
N PHE A 162 -6.33 16.89 -26.50
CA PHE A 162 -6.02 18.27 -26.09
C PHE A 162 -4.59 18.65 -26.46
N VAL A 163 -4.27 19.93 -26.37
CA VAL A 163 -2.92 20.45 -26.59
C VAL A 163 -2.28 20.77 -25.24
N LEU A 164 -1.21 20.05 -24.89
CA LEU A 164 -0.40 20.35 -23.72
C LEU A 164 0.71 21.34 -24.11
N THR A 165 0.78 22.48 -23.42
CA THR A 165 1.89 23.43 -23.51
C THR A 165 2.76 23.27 -22.27
N PHE A 166 4.06 22.98 -22.47
CA PHE A 166 5.01 22.78 -21.38
C PHE A 166 6.38 23.41 -21.72
N LYS A 167 7.13 23.78 -20.68
CA LYS A 167 8.50 24.26 -20.81
C LYS A 167 9.47 23.17 -20.38
N ARG A 168 10.44 22.86 -21.21
CA ARG A 168 11.52 21.90 -20.91
C ARG A 168 12.73 22.62 -20.34
N PRO A 169 13.07 22.46 -19.05
CA PRO A 169 14.19 23.17 -18.41
C PRO A 169 15.52 22.90 -19.10
N ALA A 170 15.81 21.65 -19.48
CA ALA A 170 17.06 21.28 -20.14
C ALA A 170 17.36 22.05 -21.43
N THR A 171 16.35 22.53 -22.14
CA THR A 171 16.50 23.29 -23.41
C THR A 171 16.00 24.72 -23.33
N GLY A 172 15.29 25.09 -22.26
CA GLY A 172 14.60 26.36 -22.10
C GLY A 172 13.40 26.58 -23.04
N LYS A 173 13.10 25.62 -23.92
CA LYS A 173 12.06 25.76 -24.96
C LYS A 173 10.67 25.48 -24.40
N THR A 174 9.70 26.30 -24.85
CA THR A 174 8.27 25.99 -24.69
C THR A 174 7.83 25.12 -25.87
N ILE A 175 7.20 24.00 -25.57
CA ILE A 175 6.82 22.96 -26.51
C ILE A 175 5.30 22.77 -26.42
N LYS A 176 4.65 22.59 -27.57
CA LYS A 176 3.24 22.18 -27.65
C LYS A 176 3.16 20.77 -28.20
N ARG A 177 2.31 19.93 -27.57
CA ARG A 177 2.05 18.56 -28.02
C ARG A 177 0.56 18.27 -27.96
N LYS A 178 0.04 17.69 -29.04
CA LYS A 178 -1.30 17.12 -29.07
C LYS A 178 -1.24 15.76 -28.40
N ILE A 179 -2.05 15.54 -27.37
CA ILE A 179 -2.09 14.31 -26.60
C ILE A 179 -3.53 13.75 -26.66
N THR A 180 -3.66 12.45 -26.90
CA THR A 180 -4.94 11.75 -26.84
C THR A 180 -5.03 11.02 -25.51
N ARG A 181 -6.08 11.28 -24.73
CA ARG A 181 -6.33 10.57 -23.47
C ARG A 181 -6.65 9.10 -23.76
N ARG A 182 -6.02 8.22 -23.02
CA ARG A 182 -6.31 6.78 -23.02
C ARG A 182 -6.73 6.32 -21.64
N ALA A 183 -7.47 5.21 -21.56
CA ALA A 183 -7.64 4.49 -20.31
C ALA A 183 -6.24 4.06 -19.82
N ILE A 184 -5.87 4.52 -18.64
CA ILE A 184 -4.58 4.21 -18.03
C ILE A 184 -4.79 3.04 -17.08
N GLN A 185 -4.10 1.97 -17.36
CA GLN A 185 -4.02 0.82 -16.45
C GLN A 185 -2.54 0.60 -16.20
N LEU A 186 -2.12 0.85 -14.97
CA LEU A 186 -0.75 0.55 -14.55
C LEU A 186 -0.56 -0.97 -14.56
N PRO A 187 0.63 -1.46 -14.96
CA PRO A 187 0.91 -2.88 -14.93
C PRO A 187 0.92 -3.39 -13.48
N ASP A 188 0.24 -4.51 -13.22
CA ASP A 188 0.33 -5.17 -11.92
C ASP A 188 1.76 -5.68 -11.66
N ILE A 189 2.51 -6.00 -12.73
CA ILE A 189 3.89 -6.51 -12.72
C ILE A 189 4.81 -5.50 -13.41
N PRO A 190 5.42 -4.55 -12.70
CA PRO A 190 6.36 -3.60 -13.31
C PRO A 190 7.67 -4.25 -13.77
N TYR A 191 8.10 -5.33 -13.10
CA TYR A 191 9.32 -6.04 -13.44
C TYR A 191 9.24 -7.52 -13.12
N TYR A 192 9.77 -8.35 -14.00
CA TYR A 192 10.14 -9.74 -13.74
C TYR A 192 11.42 -10.10 -14.52
N GLY A 193 12.18 -11.03 -14.00
CA GLY A 193 13.37 -11.49 -14.69
C GLY A 193 14.10 -12.64 -13.99
N LEU A 194 14.78 -13.46 -14.80
CA LEU A 194 15.69 -14.47 -14.30
C LEU A 194 17.05 -13.82 -13.99
N GLN A 195 17.45 -13.89 -12.73
CA GLN A 195 18.71 -13.31 -12.26
C GLN A 195 19.89 -14.25 -12.58
N PRO A 196 21.14 -13.71 -12.64
CA PRO A 196 22.34 -14.51 -12.99
C PRO A 196 22.58 -15.74 -12.10
N ASN A 197 22.08 -15.73 -10.86
CA ASN A 197 22.14 -16.85 -9.92
C ASN A 197 21.10 -17.95 -10.17
N GLY A 198 20.29 -17.82 -11.22
CA GLY A 198 19.23 -18.78 -11.55
C GLY A 198 17.95 -18.63 -10.75
N ILE A 199 17.80 -17.55 -9.97
CA ILE A 199 16.59 -17.24 -9.21
C ILE A 199 15.71 -16.32 -10.04
N GLY A 200 14.44 -16.68 -10.25
CA GLY A 200 13.44 -15.80 -10.84
C GLY A 200 12.95 -14.79 -9.81
N TYR A 201 12.80 -13.57 -10.23
CA TYR A 201 12.21 -12.51 -9.43
C TYR A 201 11.02 -11.89 -10.16
N LEU A 202 9.92 -11.66 -9.45
CA LEU A 202 8.73 -11.00 -9.97
C LEU A 202 8.21 -10.01 -8.92
N ASP A 203 8.14 -8.75 -9.33
CA ASP A 203 7.55 -7.65 -8.57
C ASP A 203 6.06 -7.56 -8.91
N LEU A 204 5.19 -7.84 -7.95
CA LEU A 204 3.75 -7.78 -8.09
C LEU A 204 3.20 -6.62 -7.24
N ASN A 205 2.91 -5.48 -7.87
CA ASN A 205 2.51 -4.26 -7.19
C ASN A 205 1.01 -4.13 -6.91
N SER A 206 0.18 -4.90 -7.64
CA SER A 206 -1.26 -4.92 -7.38
C SER A 206 -1.94 -6.19 -7.88
N PHE A 207 -3.19 -6.41 -7.45
CA PHE A 207 -4.08 -7.46 -7.94
C PHE A 207 -5.32 -6.84 -8.61
N THR A 208 -5.17 -5.68 -9.25
CA THR A 208 -6.32 -4.90 -9.76
C THR A 208 -6.79 -5.33 -11.14
N SER A 209 -5.91 -5.89 -11.97
CA SER A 209 -6.29 -6.42 -13.28
C SER A 209 -6.96 -7.78 -13.16
N GLU A 210 -8.03 -8.00 -13.94
CA GLU A 210 -8.66 -9.31 -14.10
C GLU A 210 -7.73 -10.33 -14.77
N ASN A 211 -6.61 -9.89 -15.33
CA ASN A 211 -5.59 -10.71 -15.98
C ASN A 211 -4.34 -10.93 -15.13
N CYS A 212 -4.29 -10.39 -13.91
CA CYS A 212 -3.12 -10.40 -13.05
C CYS A 212 -2.52 -11.83 -12.90
N ALA A 213 -3.33 -12.80 -12.50
CA ALA A 213 -2.87 -14.18 -12.32
C ALA A 213 -2.39 -14.82 -13.62
N ARG A 214 -3.05 -14.51 -14.75
CA ARG A 214 -2.60 -14.97 -16.07
C ARG A 214 -1.23 -14.41 -16.43
N ASP A 215 -1.00 -13.13 -16.13
CA ASP A 215 0.27 -12.49 -16.43
C ASP A 215 1.39 -13.01 -15.51
N VAL A 216 1.14 -13.18 -14.21
CA VAL A 216 2.08 -13.87 -13.28
C VAL A 216 2.42 -15.27 -13.79
N ARG A 217 1.42 -16.03 -14.24
CA ARG A 217 1.62 -17.38 -14.80
C ARG A 217 2.51 -17.37 -16.05
N ARG A 218 2.25 -16.46 -16.99
CA ARG A 218 3.06 -16.30 -18.21
C ARG A 218 4.52 -16.03 -17.86
N ASP A 219 4.75 -15.05 -16.99
CA ASP A 219 6.08 -14.57 -16.64
C ASP A 219 6.87 -15.62 -15.83
N PHE A 220 6.18 -16.32 -14.91
CA PHE A 220 6.76 -17.48 -14.20
C PHE A 220 7.19 -18.60 -15.17
N LEU A 221 6.32 -18.97 -16.11
CA LEU A 221 6.63 -20.01 -17.08
C LEU A 221 7.76 -19.61 -18.03
N GLU A 222 7.83 -18.36 -18.44
CA GLU A 222 8.95 -17.85 -19.25
C GLU A 222 10.28 -17.97 -18.51
N MET A 223 10.34 -17.55 -17.23
CA MET A 223 11.54 -17.70 -16.40
C MET A 223 11.90 -19.19 -16.19
N LYS A 224 10.89 -20.05 -15.99
CA LYS A 224 11.09 -21.49 -15.85
C LYS A 224 11.69 -22.13 -17.11
N GLN A 225 11.21 -21.72 -18.29
CA GLN A 225 11.78 -22.17 -19.59
C GLN A 225 13.23 -21.70 -19.77
N LYS A 226 13.60 -20.57 -19.19
CA LYS A 226 14.99 -20.05 -19.18
C LYS A 226 15.89 -20.71 -18.13
N GLY A 227 15.38 -21.70 -17.39
CA GLY A 227 16.17 -22.46 -16.41
C GLY A 227 16.11 -21.95 -14.98
N MET A 228 15.03 -21.26 -14.60
CA MET A 228 14.78 -20.84 -13.21
C MET A 228 14.79 -22.05 -12.27
N LYS A 229 15.50 -21.93 -11.14
CA LYS A 229 15.66 -22.98 -10.13
C LYS A 229 14.94 -22.68 -8.81
N ALA A 230 14.68 -21.41 -8.53
CA ALA A 230 13.97 -20.93 -7.36
C ALA A 230 13.27 -19.61 -7.71
N PHE A 231 12.26 -19.21 -6.94
CA PHE A 231 11.42 -18.07 -7.26
C PHE A 231 11.26 -17.12 -6.06
N VAL A 232 11.38 -15.83 -6.31
CA VAL A 232 11.05 -14.75 -5.38
C VAL A 232 9.83 -14.02 -5.92
N LEU A 233 8.73 -14.06 -5.17
CA LEU A 233 7.54 -13.25 -5.40
C LEU A 233 7.58 -12.04 -4.46
N ASP A 234 7.69 -10.84 -4.99
CA ASP A 234 7.71 -9.62 -4.20
C ASP A 234 6.32 -9.02 -4.12
N LEU A 235 5.76 -8.97 -2.91
CA LEU A 235 4.47 -8.37 -2.56
C LEU A 235 4.65 -7.13 -1.66
N ARG A 236 5.85 -6.62 -1.51
CA ARG A 236 6.09 -5.39 -0.74
C ARG A 236 5.39 -4.21 -1.40
N ASN A 237 4.84 -3.32 -0.60
CA ASN A 237 4.06 -2.14 -1.04
C ASN A 237 2.78 -2.48 -1.85
N ASN A 238 2.37 -3.74 -1.90
CA ASN A 238 1.18 -4.18 -2.62
C ASN A 238 -0.05 -4.16 -1.71
N GLY A 239 -0.91 -3.16 -1.87
CA GLY A 239 -2.16 -2.99 -1.09
C GLY A 239 -3.26 -4.01 -1.38
N GLY A 240 -3.03 -4.98 -2.29
CA GLY A 240 -3.98 -6.02 -2.67
C GLY A 240 -4.76 -5.71 -3.95
N GLY A 241 -6.01 -6.15 -3.98
CA GLY A 241 -6.91 -6.04 -5.13
C GLY A 241 -7.95 -7.16 -5.15
N LEU A 242 -8.15 -7.78 -6.31
CA LEU A 242 -9.16 -8.80 -6.54
C LEU A 242 -8.80 -10.12 -5.83
N LEU A 243 -9.69 -10.58 -4.95
CA LEU A 243 -9.52 -11.81 -4.17
C LEU A 243 -9.31 -13.03 -5.07
N ASN A 244 -10.07 -13.12 -6.17
CA ASN A 244 -9.96 -14.25 -7.10
C ASN A 244 -8.57 -14.36 -7.71
N GLN A 245 -7.90 -13.23 -8.00
CA GLN A 245 -6.53 -13.22 -8.54
C GLN A 245 -5.53 -13.79 -7.53
N ALA A 246 -5.69 -13.50 -6.24
CA ALA A 246 -4.88 -14.12 -5.19
C ALA A 246 -5.07 -15.64 -5.14
N VAL A 247 -6.31 -16.12 -5.19
CA VAL A 247 -6.62 -17.55 -5.21
C VAL A 247 -5.99 -18.24 -6.43
N GLU A 248 -6.08 -17.63 -7.61
CA GLU A 248 -5.50 -18.17 -8.85
C GLU A 248 -3.97 -18.21 -8.81
N ILE A 249 -3.32 -17.18 -8.22
CA ILE A 249 -1.86 -17.17 -8.05
C ILE A 249 -1.41 -18.28 -7.10
N VAL A 250 -2.10 -18.43 -5.95
CA VAL A 250 -1.80 -19.53 -5.02
C VAL A 250 -2.00 -20.89 -5.69
N ASN A 251 -3.05 -21.04 -6.54
CA ASN A 251 -3.30 -22.28 -7.27
C ASN A 251 -2.17 -22.68 -8.24
N MET A 252 -1.32 -21.76 -8.66
CA MET A 252 -0.15 -22.12 -9.46
C MET A 252 0.79 -23.07 -8.73
N PHE A 253 0.80 -23.04 -7.40
CA PHE A 253 1.79 -23.66 -6.54
C PHE A 253 1.24 -24.72 -5.58
N VAL A 254 -0.09 -24.87 -5.50
CA VAL A 254 -0.74 -25.84 -4.60
C VAL A 254 -1.74 -26.71 -5.36
N PRO A 255 -1.98 -27.96 -4.91
CA PRO A 255 -2.88 -28.89 -5.59
C PRO A 255 -4.30 -28.34 -5.75
N LYS A 256 -5.03 -28.90 -6.74
CA LYS A 256 -6.45 -28.62 -6.94
C LYS A 256 -7.31 -29.02 -5.75
N GLY A 257 -8.36 -28.24 -5.48
CA GLY A 257 -9.37 -28.52 -4.45
C GLY A 257 -9.00 -28.03 -3.05
N ILE A 258 -7.84 -27.43 -2.86
CA ILE A 258 -7.41 -26.88 -1.57
C ILE A 258 -8.18 -25.59 -1.27
N SER A 259 -8.71 -25.46 -0.03
CA SER A 259 -9.34 -24.23 0.45
C SER A 259 -8.26 -23.18 0.73
N ILE A 260 -8.32 -22.03 0.05
CA ILE A 260 -7.34 -20.93 0.17
C ILE A 260 -7.85 -19.84 1.10
N VAL A 261 -9.12 -19.48 0.97
CA VAL A 261 -9.72 -18.45 1.82
C VAL A 261 -11.21 -18.71 1.99
N LYS A 262 -11.70 -18.52 3.21
CA LYS A 262 -13.12 -18.58 3.54
C LYS A 262 -13.59 -17.22 3.98
N THR A 263 -14.70 -16.74 3.41
CA THR A 263 -15.37 -15.53 3.90
C THR A 263 -16.52 -15.91 4.83
N LYS A 264 -16.69 -15.14 5.92
CA LYS A 264 -17.79 -15.30 6.88
C LYS A 264 -18.34 -13.94 7.25
N GLY A 265 -19.63 -13.75 7.07
CA GLY A 265 -20.36 -12.53 7.40
C GLY A 265 -21.69 -12.82 8.08
N LYS A 266 -22.46 -11.76 8.36
CA LYS A 266 -23.76 -11.84 9.02
C LYS A 266 -24.81 -12.60 8.20
N VAL A 267 -24.80 -12.40 6.87
CA VAL A 267 -25.73 -13.05 5.95
C VAL A 267 -25.05 -14.22 5.23
N LYS A 268 -25.79 -15.31 5.01
CA LYS A 268 -25.23 -16.54 4.42
C LYS A 268 -24.67 -16.33 3.00
N GLN A 269 -25.22 -15.39 2.26
CA GLN A 269 -24.85 -15.09 0.87
C GLN A 269 -23.40 -14.61 0.70
N VAL A 270 -22.78 -14.07 1.75
CA VAL A 270 -21.38 -13.62 1.72
C VAL A 270 -20.39 -14.69 2.24
N ASN A 271 -20.91 -15.86 2.62
CA ASN A 271 -20.08 -16.97 3.10
C ASN A 271 -19.66 -17.85 1.93
N HIS A 272 -18.37 -17.81 1.58
CA HIS A 272 -17.81 -18.58 0.49
C HIS A 272 -16.55 -19.32 0.94
N ASP A 273 -16.31 -20.49 0.32
CA ASP A 273 -15.06 -21.24 0.44
C ASP A 273 -14.37 -21.21 -0.95
N TYR A 274 -13.37 -20.37 -1.09
CA TYR A 274 -12.60 -20.23 -2.32
C TYR A 274 -11.51 -21.29 -2.37
N ARG A 275 -11.65 -22.20 -3.33
CA ARG A 275 -10.74 -23.34 -3.52
C ARG A 275 -9.97 -23.22 -4.83
N THR A 276 -8.83 -23.85 -4.87
CA THR A 276 -8.03 -23.96 -6.10
C THR A 276 -8.80 -24.71 -7.18
N PRO A 277 -9.09 -24.08 -8.35
CA PRO A 277 -9.96 -24.67 -9.37
C PRO A 277 -9.27 -25.66 -10.32
N VAL A 278 -7.95 -25.53 -10.54
CA VAL A 278 -7.22 -26.27 -11.55
C VAL A 278 -5.95 -26.93 -10.99
N GLU A 279 -5.32 -27.82 -11.77
CA GLU A 279 -4.03 -28.39 -11.40
C GLU A 279 -2.93 -27.33 -11.39
N PRO A 280 -1.97 -27.43 -10.44
CA PRO A 280 -0.88 -26.48 -10.30
C PRO A 280 0.12 -26.56 -11.46
N ILE A 281 0.91 -25.51 -11.63
CA ILE A 281 2.01 -25.50 -12.62
C ILE A 281 3.33 -25.95 -12.00
N ASP A 282 3.49 -25.78 -10.69
CA ASP A 282 4.68 -26.21 -9.96
C ASP A 282 4.41 -26.32 -8.46
N THR A 283 4.60 -27.50 -7.89
CA THR A 283 4.44 -27.77 -6.45
C THR A 283 5.75 -27.95 -5.71
N VAL A 284 6.89 -27.90 -6.39
CA VAL A 284 8.20 -28.30 -5.82
C VAL A 284 9.25 -27.20 -5.82
N MET A 285 9.18 -26.24 -6.75
CA MET A 285 10.17 -25.17 -6.84
C MET A 285 10.22 -24.36 -5.53
N PRO A 286 11.40 -24.12 -4.92
CA PRO A 286 11.52 -23.27 -3.75
C PRO A 286 11.01 -21.84 -4.01
N ILE A 287 10.18 -21.32 -3.11
CA ILE A 287 9.56 -19.99 -3.22
C ILE A 287 9.81 -19.20 -1.94
N VAL A 288 10.30 -17.97 -2.09
CA VAL A 288 10.28 -16.95 -1.05
C VAL A 288 9.30 -15.86 -1.46
N VAL A 289 8.43 -15.45 -0.53
CA VAL A 289 7.54 -14.30 -0.72
C VAL A 289 8.05 -13.14 0.15
N LEU A 290 8.38 -12.01 -0.50
CA LEU A 290 8.77 -10.80 0.20
C LEU A 290 7.53 -10.00 0.60
N VAL A 291 7.48 -9.54 1.85
CA VAL A 291 6.35 -8.76 2.38
C VAL A 291 6.83 -7.61 3.27
N ASN A 292 5.99 -6.57 3.40
CA ASN A 292 6.21 -5.47 4.34
C ASN A 292 4.87 -4.95 4.91
N SER A 293 4.93 -3.89 5.71
CA SER A 293 3.76 -3.27 6.36
C SER A 293 2.70 -2.73 5.39
N GLU A 294 3.05 -2.54 4.13
CA GLU A 294 2.12 -2.09 3.07
C GLU A 294 1.49 -3.28 2.31
N SER A 295 2.00 -4.50 2.51
CA SER A 295 1.39 -5.72 1.95
C SER A 295 0.05 -5.96 2.62
N ALA A 296 -1.06 -5.84 1.88
CA ALA A 296 -2.41 -5.89 2.46
C ALA A 296 -3.39 -6.73 1.64
N SER A 297 -4.48 -7.22 2.28
CA SER A 297 -5.63 -7.84 1.60
C SER A 297 -5.24 -9.04 0.71
N ALA A 298 -5.38 -8.97 -0.63
CA ALA A 298 -5.03 -10.05 -1.57
C ALA A 298 -3.56 -10.49 -1.44
N SER A 299 -2.64 -9.56 -1.13
CA SER A 299 -1.24 -9.88 -0.81
C SER A 299 -1.12 -10.75 0.43
N GLU A 300 -1.93 -10.47 1.45
CA GLU A 300 -1.95 -11.25 2.69
C GLU A 300 -2.65 -12.60 2.51
N ILE A 301 -3.67 -12.68 1.64
CA ILE A 301 -4.26 -13.96 1.24
C ILE A 301 -3.19 -14.82 0.54
N THR A 302 -2.46 -14.24 -0.40
CA THR A 302 -1.41 -14.95 -1.17
C THR A 302 -0.28 -15.41 -0.25
N SER A 303 0.35 -14.50 0.48
CA SER A 303 1.49 -14.81 1.36
C SER A 303 1.08 -15.73 2.51
N GLY A 304 -0.04 -15.42 3.18
CA GLY A 304 -0.52 -16.20 4.33
C GLY A 304 -0.99 -17.60 3.94
N SER A 305 -1.63 -17.77 2.76
CA SER A 305 -2.02 -19.11 2.30
C SER A 305 -0.82 -19.96 1.91
N LEU A 306 0.18 -19.38 1.23
CA LEU A 306 1.42 -20.08 0.93
C LEU A 306 2.21 -20.44 2.19
N GLN A 307 2.15 -19.60 3.24
CA GLN A 307 2.71 -19.89 4.56
C GLN A 307 1.97 -21.04 5.24
N ASP A 308 0.64 -20.96 5.35
CA ASP A 308 -0.19 -21.93 6.06
C ASP A 308 -0.14 -23.32 5.41
N LEU A 309 0.08 -23.38 4.09
CA LEU A 309 0.21 -24.61 3.31
C LEU A 309 1.66 -25.11 3.21
N ASP A 310 2.59 -24.51 3.95
CA ASP A 310 4.03 -24.84 3.93
C ASP A 310 4.62 -24.87 2.51
N ARG A 311 4.14 -23.99 1.64
CA ARG A 311 4.54 -23.94 0.23
C ARG A 311 5.61 -22.91 -0.07
N ALA A 312 5.71 -21.86 0.75
CA ALA A 312 6.72 -20.83 0.63
C ALA A 312 7.22 -20.35 1.99
N VAL A 313 8.43 -19.82 2.01
CA VAL A 313 8.95 -19.06 3.15
C VAL A 313 8.59 -17.59 2.96
N ILE A 314 7.98 -16.98 3.98
CA ILE A 314 7.64 -15.56 4.00
C ILE A 314 8.78 -14.78 4.66
N LEU A 315 9.31 -13.78 3.95
CA LEU A 315 10.46 -12.99 4.39
C LEU A 315 10.16 -11.50 4.33
N GLY A 316 10.63 -10.74 5.30
CA GLY A 316 10.49 -9.29 5.33
C GLY A 316 10.04 -8.77 6.67
N THR A 317 9.00 -7.94 6.70
CA THR A 317 8.38 -7.45 7.93
C THR A 317 6.89 -7.79 7.96
N ARG A 318 6.28 -7.72 9.14
CA ARG A 318 4.86 -8.02 9.34
C ARG A 318 3.99 -7.20 8.38
N THR A 319 2.96 -7.84 7.80
CA THR A 319 2.03 -7.22 6.87
C THR A 319 1.00 -6.32 7.56
N TYR A 320 0.16 -5.64 6.78
CA TYR A 320 -0.77 -4.62 7.23
C TYR A 320 -1.84 -5.13 8.20
N GLY A 321 -2.42 -6.31 7.96
CA GLY A 321 -3.49 -6.86 8.79
C GLY A 321 -4.90 -6.47 8.33
N LYS A 322 -5.18 -6.47 7.01
CA LYS A 322 -6.52 -6.25 6.46
C LYS A 322 -7.19 -7.57 6.14
N GLY A 323 -8.04 -8.04 7.05
CA GLY A 323 -8.82 -9.29 6.95
C GLY A 323 -10.33 -9.08 6.75
N LEU A 324 -10.74 -7.92 6.25
CA LEU A 324 -12.12 -7.53 6.00
C LEU A 324 -12.41 -7.46 4.50
N VAL A 325 -13.58 -7.96 4.09
CA VAL A 325 -14.06 -7.90 2.71
C VAL A 325 -15.14 -6.83 2.60
N GLN A 326 -14.97 -5.94 1.63
CA GLN A 326 -15.95 -4.92 1.30
C GLN A 326 -16.74 -5.32 0.05
N ALA A 327 -18.04 -4.99 0.06
CA ALA A 327 -18.89 -4.97 -1.12
C ALA A 327 -19.32 -3.53 -1.43
N THR A 328 -19.47 -3.21 -2.71
CA THR A 328 -20.03 -1.94 -3.14
C THR A 328 -21.52 -2.13 -3.42
N LEU A 329 -22.33 -1.28 -2.82
CA LEU A 329 -23.78 -1.29 -2.93
C LEU A 329 -24.25 0.05 -3.49
N ASP A 330 -25.18 0.01 -4.44
CA ASP A 330 -25.80 1.21 -4.95
C ASP A 330 -26.78 1.80 -3.93
N MET A 331 -26.69 3.12 -3.75
CA MET A 331 -27.54 3.89 -2.85
C MET A 331 -28.42 4.85 -3.64
N PRO A 332 -29.53 5.35 -3.05
CA PRO A 332 -30.34 6.38 -3.67
C PRO A 332 -29.51 7.57 -4.16
N TYR A 333 -30.02 8.25 -5.20
CA TYR A 333 -29.40 9.43 -5.81
C TYR A 333 -27.99 9.17 -6.34
N ASN A 334 -27.79 8.01 -7.00
CA ASN A 334 -26.51 7.60 -7.63
C ASN A 334 -25.30 7.54 -6.66
N GLY A 335 -25.55 7.51 -5.35
CA GLY A 335 -24.53 7.28 -4.35
C GLY A 335 -24.08 5.82 -4.34
N GLN A 336 -22.92 5.57 -3.73
CA GLN A 336 -22.38 4.22 -3.53
C GLN A 336 -21.91 4.05 -2.09
N LEU A 337 -22.25 2.89 -1.50
CA LEU A 337 -21.77 2.49 -0.19
C LEU A 337 -20.78 1.33 -0.33
N LYS A 338 -19.52 1.59 0.00
CA LYS A 338 -18.53 0.55 0.22
C LYS A 338 -18.69 0.04 1.63
N LEU A 339 -19.22 -1.17 1.80
CA LEU A 339 -19.61 -1.75 3.08
C LEU A 339 -18.75 -2.98 3.41
N THR A 340 -18.22 -3.07 4.61
CA THR A 340 -17.62 -4.29 5.13
C THR A 340 -18.71 -5.32 5.42
N THR A 341 -18.70 -6.43 4.68
CA THR A 341 -19.72 -7.47 4.72
C THR A 341 -19.27 -8.77 5.37
N SER A 342 -17.96 -9.06 5.37
CA SER A 342 -17.43 -10.30 5.93
C SER A 342 -15.97 -10.16 6.37
N LYS A 343 -15.55 -11.11 7.22
CA LYS A 343 -14.14 -11.39 7.54
C LYS A 343 -13.67 -12.56 6.68
N TYR A 344 -12.36 -12.63 6.40
CA TYR A 344 -11.81 -13.80 5.75
C TYR A 344 -10.80 -14.55 6.63
N TYR A 345 -10.74 -15.84 6.37
CA TYR A 345 -9.95 -16.83 7.11
C TYR A 345 -9.12 -17.61 6.11
N ILE A 346 -7.81 -17.66 6.31
CA ILE A 346 -6.85 -18.39 5.46
C ILE A 346 -6.72 -19.86 5.89
N PRO A 347 -5.94 -20.72 5.21
CA PRO A 347 -6.03 -22.17 5.36
C PRO A 347 -5.91 -22.71 6.79
N SER A 348 -5.09 -22.14 7.64
CA SER A 348 -4.97 -22.52 9.07
C SER A 348 -6.23 -22.23 9.88
N GLY A 349 -7.17 -21.47 9.33
CA GLY A 349 -8.39 -21.01 10.02
C GLY A 349 -8.23 -19.69 10.75
N ARG A 350 -7.04 -19.07 10.76
CA ARG A 350 -6.82 -17.77 11.38
C ARG A 350 -7.40 -16.62 10.57
N CYS A 351 -7.91 -15.61 11.27
CA CYS A 351 -8.28 -14.31 10.71
C CYS A 351 -7.12 -13.35 10.90
N ILE A 352 -6.61 -12.79 9.82
CA ILE A 352 -5.43 -11.90 9.87
C ILE A 352 -5.78 -10.45 10.19
N GLN A 353 -7.08 -10.11 10.33
CA GLN A 353 -7.51 -8.75 10.65
C GLN A 353 -6.85 -8.26 11.93
N ALA A 354 -6.21 -7.11 11.88
CA ALA A 354 -5.69 -6.43 13.05
C ALA A 354 -6.83 -6.17 14.06
N ILE A 355 -6.61 -6.48 15.32
CA ILE A 355 -7.65 -6.47 16.36
C ILE A 355 -8.16 -5.05 16.60
N ASN A 356 -7.25 -4.04 16.63
CA ASN A 356 -7.57 -2.64 16.84
C ASN A 356 -7.65 -1.85 15.54
N TYR A 357 -8.70 -2.05 14.76
CA TYR A 357 -8.94 -1.28 13.55
C TYR A 357 -9.95 -0.14 13.72
N LYS A 358 -10.51 0.06 14.91
CA LYS A 358 -11.44 1.16 15.19
C LYS A 358 -10.70 2.51 15.23
N HIS A 359 -11.32 3.52 14.64
CA HIS A 359 -10.75 4.87 14.48
C HIS A 359 -10.40 5.63 15.76
N ALA A 360 -10.65 5.10 16.94
CA ALA A 360 -10.26 5.73 18.21
C ALA A 360 -8.77 6.14 18.26
N ASN A 361 -7.92 5.52 17.44
CA ASN A 361 -6.47 5.77 17.36
C ASN A 361 -6.03 6.38 16.01
N GLY A 362 -6.88 7.10 15.30
CA GLY A 362 -6.53 7.76 14.03
C GLY A 362 -6.40 6.80 12.82
N GLY A 363 -6.94 5.59 12.90
CA GLY A 363 -6.96 4.62 11.78
C GLY A 363 -5.67 3.82 11.61
N TYR A 364 -4.68 3.98 12.47
CA TYR A 364 -3.48 3.15 12.48
C TYR A 364 -3.77 1.79 13.12
N THR A 365 -3.36 0.71 12.47
CA THR A 365 -3.38 -0.63 13.06
C THR A 365 -2.24 -0.73 14.07
N GLU A 366 -2.56 -0.67 15.37
CA GLU A 366 -1.56 -0.93 16.40
C GLU A 366 -1.06 -2.37 16.33
N HIS A 367 0.23 -2.55 16.56
CA HIS A 367 0.80 -3.87 16.74
C HIS A 367 0.18 -4.53 17.98
N VAL A 368 -0.59 -5.60 17.75
CA VAL A 368 -1.17 -6.37 18.85
C VAL A 368 -0.09 -7.28 19.45
N PRO A 369 0.17 -7.20 20.75
CA PRO A 369 1.09 -8.14 21.41
C PRO A 369 0.67 -9.59 21.18
N ASP A 370 1.61 -10.49 21.00
CA ASP A 370 1.35 -11.92 20.78
C ASP A 370 0.48 -12.55 21.90
N SER A 371 0.51 -11.98 23.12
CA SER A 371 -0.35 -12.39 24.25
C SER A 371 -1.84 -12.17 24.04
N LEU A 372 -2.23 -11.29 23.13
CA LEU A 372 -3.63 -11.00 22.77
C LEU A 372 -4.09 -11.69 21.48
N THR A 373 -3.22 -12.52 20.87
CA THR A 373 -3.49 -13.27 19.64
C THR A 373 -3.69 -14.75 19.94
N HIS A 374 -4.37 -15.47 19.02
CA HIS A 374 -4.52 -16.91 19.13
C HIS A 374 -3.46 -17.63 18.32
N LEU A 375 -3.01 -18.77 18.83
CA LEU A 375 -2.08 -19.66 18.17
C LEU A 375 -2.81 -20.59 17.20
N PHE A 376 -2.27 -20.71 15.99
CA PHE A 376 -2.68 -21.64 14.95
C PHE A 376 -1.45 -22.38 14.45
N HIS A 377 -1.67 -23.37 13.59
CA HIS A 377 -0.57 -24.13 13.00
C HIS A 377 -0.76 -24.25 11.49
N THR A 378 0.34 -24.22 10.76
CA THR A 378 0.36 -24.58 9.34
C THR A 378 0.07 -26.07 9.17
N ILE A 379 -0.10 -26.57 7.95
CA ILE A 379 -0.34 -28.00 7.72
C ILE A 379 0.82 -28.88 8.18
N GLY A 380 2.06 -28.37 8.17
CA GLY A 380 3.27 -29.04 8.68
C GLY A 380 3.56 -28.79 10.14
N GLY A 381 2.70 -28.05 10.86
CA GLY A 381 2.80 -27.84 12.31
C GLY A 381 3.60 -26.60 12.76
N ARG A 382 4.02 -25.70 11.84
CA ARG A 382 4.65 -24.42 12.23
C ARG A 382 3.66 -23.53 12.95
N GLU A 383 4.10 -22.86 14.00
CA GLU A 383 3.27 -21.90 14.74
C GLU A 383 3.04 -20.61 13.95
N VAL A 384 1.77 -20.24 13.81
CA VAL A 384 1.32 -18.98 13.22
C VAL A 384 0.23 -18.34 14.08
N ARG A 385 0.02 -17.03 13.97
CA ARG A 385 -0.92 -16.31 14.83
C ARG A 385 -1.90 -15.47 14.02
N ASP A 386 -3.06 -15.17 14.62
CA ASP A 386 -4.05 -14.24 14.10
C ASP A 386 -3.82 -12.80 14.59
N GLY A 387 -4.76 -11.90 14.26
CA GLY A 387 -4.96 -10.61 14.92
C GLY A 387 -3.96 -9.50 14.59
N GLY A 388 -3.05 -9.71 13.65
CA GLY A 388 -2.04 -8.69 13.35
C GLY A 388 -1.32 -8.84 12.01
N GLY A 389 -2.03 -9.25 10.96
CA GLY A 389 -1.43 -9.51 9.64
C GLY A 389 -0.58 -10.79 9.61
N ILE A 390 0.17 -10.96 8.55
CA ILE A 390 1.09 -12.09 8.37
C ILE A 390 2.45 -11.75 8.98
N LYS A 391 2.85 -12.52 9.99
CA LYS A 391 4.21 -12.46 10.53
C LYS A 391 5.13 -13.26 9.62
N PRO A 392 6.24 -12.67 9.12
CA PRO A 392 7.17 -13.42 8.27
C PRO A 392 7.87 -14.54 9.05
N ASP A 393 8.24 -15.60 8.34
CA ASP A 393 9.06 -16.70 8.89
C ASP A 393 10.49 -16.24 9.17
N VAL A 394 10.98 -15.31 8.31
CA VAL A 394 12.30 -14.68 8.44
C VAL A 394 12.12 -13.17 8.47
N GLU A 395 12.34 -12.57 9.65
CA GLU A 395 12.23 -11.12 9.79
C GLU A 395 13.51 -10.43 9.33
N VAL A 396 13.36 -9.58 8.30
CA VAL A 396 14.44 -8.72 7.77
C VAL A 396 13.89 -7.31 7.60
N LYS A 397 14.39 -6.37 8.39
CA LYS A 397 13.99 -4.96 8.29
C LYS A 397 14.66 -4.28 7.11
N SER A 398 13.91 -3.45 6.39
CA SER A 398 14.46 -2.54 5.39
C SER A 398 15.31 -1.45 6.05
N ASP A 399 16.16 -0.79 5.27
CA ASP A 399 16.86 0.41 5.73
C ASP A 399 15.86 1.54 5.98
N SER A 400 16.03 2.25 7.10
CA SER A 400 15.27 3.46 7.35
C SER A 400 15.88 4.63 6.57
N LEU A 401 15.04 5.42 5.90
CA LEU A 401 15.48 6.63 5.24
C LEU A 401 15.72 7.73 6.28
N PRO A 402 16.94 8.30 6.35
CA PRO A 402 17.22 9.45 7.22
C PRO A 402 16.49 10.70 6.71
N ASN A 403 16.21 11.65 7.58
CA ASN A 403 15.48 12.86 7.23
C ASN A 403 16.08 13.62 6.04
N ILE A 404 17.40 13.73 5.96
CA ILE A 404 18.05 14.36 4.81
C ILE A 404 17.65 13.75 3.48
N ALA A 405 17.51 12.42 3.42
CA ALA A 405 17.09 11.70 2.22
C ALA A 405 15.65 12.03 1.82
N PHE A 406 14.73 12.10 2.80
CA PHE A 406 13.35 12.54 2.57
C PHE A 406 13.26 13.94 1.98
N TYR A 407 14.06 14.88 2.49
CA TYR A 407 14.07 16.25 1.98
C TYR A 407 14.67 16.33 0.59
N LEU A 408 15.78 15.60 0.32
CA LEU A 408 16.42 15.57 -0.99
C LEU A 408 15.53 14.93 -2.06
N ALA A 409 14.78 13.87 -1.73
CA ALA A 409 13.87 13.18 -2.65
C ALA A 409 12.65 14.03 -3.08
N GLY A 410 12.56 15.28 -2.67
CA GLY A 410 11.52 16.22 -3.17
C GLY A 410 10.11 15.91 -2.70
N THR A 411 9.95 15.38 -1.48
CA THR A 411 8.62 15.08 -0.88
C THR A 411 7.78 16.32 -0.54
N GLY A 412 7.98 17.45 -1.24
CA GLY A 412 7.30 18.72 -0.99
C GLY A 412 7.81 19.48 0.25
N ARG A 413 8.96 19.08 0.80
CA ARG A 413 9.59 19.69 1.99
C ARG A 413 10.81 20.54 1.63
N ASP A 414 11.53 20.20 0.58
CA ASP A 414 12.66 21.00 0.09
C ASP A 414 12.20 22.04 -0.94
N SER A 415 12.25 23.31 -0.55
CA SER A 415 11.93 24.42 -1.46
C SER A 415 13.04 24.73 -2.48
N SER A 416 14.24 24.15 -2.35
CA SER A 416 15.34 24.35 -3.28
C SER A 416 15.29 23.44 -4.49
N GLU A 417 14.61 22.28 -4.37
CA GLU A 417 14.52 21.23 -5.42
C GLU A 417 15.91 20.84 -5.97
N VAL A 418 16.91 20.83 -5.09
CA VAL A 418 18.30 20.71 -5.49
C VAL A 418 18.60 19.39 -6.19
N MET A 419 17.99 18.29 -5.74
CA MET A 419 18.19 16.96 -6.34
C MET A 419 17.64 16.93 -7.77
N LEU A 420 16.40 17.38 -7.99
CA LEU A 420 15.84 17.49 -9.34
C LEU A 420 16.68 18.40 -10.24
N ASN A 421 17.11 19.56 -9.74
CA ASN A 421 17.91 20.48 -10.53
C ASN A 421 19.25 19.88 -10.95
N TRP A 422 19.90 19.12 -10.07
CA TRP A 422 21.13 18.41 -10.38
C TRP A 422 20.88 17.25 -11.38
N GLU A 423 19.82 16.48 -11.21
CA GLU A 423 19.42 15.42 -12.15
C GLU A 423 19.17 15.99 -13.56
N LEU A 424 18.46 17.11 -13.67
CA LEU A 424 18.24 17.78 -14.97
C LEU A 424 19.56 18.24 -15.62
N LYS A 425 20.53 18.67 -14.82
CA LYS A 425 21.88 19.00 -15.28
C LYS A 425 22.62 17.74 -15.76
N TYR A 426 22.54 16.65 -14.99
CA TYR A 426 23.13 15.36 -15.33
C TYR A 426 22.56 14.79 -16.63
N MET A 427 21.24 14.76 -16.77
CA MET A 427 20.54 14.29 -17.97
C MET A 427 20.91 15.08 -19.23
N LYS A 428 21.20 16.37 -19.10
CA LYS A 428 21.62 17.20 -20.24
C LYS A 428 22.98 16.78 -20.80
N SER A 429 23.90 16.34 -19.94
CA SER A 429 25.24 15.87 -20.32
C SER A 429 25.30 14.38 -20.64
N HIS A 430 24.30 13.59 -20.22
CA HIS A 430 24.23 12.14 -20.38
C HIS A 430 22.94 11.75 -21.13
N PRO A 431 22.90 11.83 -22.48
CA PRO A 431 21.71 11.42 -23.26
C PRO A 431 21.33 9.94 -23.08
N THR A 432 22.28 9.12 -22.69
CA THR A 432 22.14 7.69 -22.37
C THR A 432 22.96 7.37 -21.13
N ILE A 433 22.56 6.31 -20.40
CA ILE A 433 23.30 5.77 -19.26
C ILE A 433 23.57 4.27 -19.47
N ALA A 434 24.39 3.68 -18.61
CA ALA A 434 24.61 2.22 -18.59
C ALA A 434 23.30 1.45 -18.35
N PRO A 435 23.21 0.15 -18.68
CA PRO A 435 22.06 -0.68 -18.35
C PRO A 435 21.66 -0.55 -16.88
N ALA A 436 20.35 -0.67 -16.59
CA ALA A 436 19.80 -0.41 -15.27
C ALA A 436 20.52 -1.18 -14.15
N ASN A 437 20.81 -2.46 -14.38
CA ASN A 437 21.52 -3.34 -13.45
C ASN A 437 23.00 -2.99 -13.24
N GLU A 438 23.60 -2.16 -14.10
CA GLU A 438 25.01 -1.77 -14.05
C GLU A 438 25.21 -0.31 -13.67
N PHE A 439 24.18 0.53 -13.87
CA PHE A 439 24.28 1.96 -13.64
C PHE A 439 24.52 2.29 -12.16
N HIS A 440 25.48 3.16 -11.91
CA HIS A 440 25.78 3.73 -10.59
C HIS A 440 26.35 5.14 -10.72
N ILE A 441 26.14 5.96 -9.70
CA ILE A 441 26.70 7.31 -9.57
C ILE A 441 28.15 7.20 -9.13
N THR A 442 29.07 7.81 -9.92
CA THR A 442 30.50 7.85 -9.61
C THR A 442 30.78 8.78 -8.43
N ASP A 443 32.00 8.69 -7.87
CA ASP A 443 32.43 9.61 -6.81
C ASP A 443 32.47 11.06 -7.31
N ALA A 444 32.89 11.29 -8.55
CA ALA A 444 32.94 12.62 -9.17
C ALA A 444 31.50 13.21 -9.33
N ASP A 445 30.55 12.40 -9.75
CA ASP A 445 29.14 12.82 -9.87
C ASP A 445 28.56 13.19 -8.50
N TYR A 446 28.84 12.37 -7.48
CA TYR A 446 28.38 12.65 -6.13
C TYR A 446 29.02 13.89 -5.52
N ASP A 447 30.30 14.12 -5.76
CA ASP A 447 31.00 15.35 -5.33
C ASP A 447 30.44 16.61 -6.03
N ASP A 448 30.06 16.51 -7.32
CA ASP A 448 29.34 17.58 -8.02
C ASP A 448 27.96 17.82 -7.43
N PHE A 449 27.20 16.76 -7.12
CA PHE A 449 25.94 16.86 -6.40
C PHE A 449 26.08 17.54 -5.04
N LYS A 450 27.06 17.13 -4.22
CA LYS A 450 27.35 17.75 -2.92
C LYS A 450 27.63 19.25 -3.05
N LYS A 451 28.38 19.66 -4.05
CA LYS A 451 28.66 21.09 -4.31
C LYS A 451 27.36 21.85 -4.58
N ASP A 452 26.48 21.29 -5.41
CA ASP A 452 25.20 21.92 -5.73
C ASP A 452 24.30 22.02 -4.48
N VAL A 453 24.25 20.97 -3.63
CA VAL A 453 23.51 21.01 -2.35
C VAL A 453 24.06 22.09 -1.41
N LEU A 454 25.38 22.16 -1.22
CA LEU A 454 26.00 23.12 -0.32
C LEU A 454 25.91 24.57 -0.84
N ALA A 455 25.85 24.76 -2.16
CA ALA A 455 25.66 26.07 -2.78
C ALA A 455 24.18 26.52 -2.79
N SER A 456 23.26 25.61 -2.59
CA SER A 456 21.82 25.88 -2.57
C SER A 456 21.34 26.43 -1.22
N LYS A 457 20.04 26.72 -1.13
CA LYS A 457 19.37 27.05 0.14
C LYS A 457 18.82 25.81 0.85
N PHE A 458 19.32 24.63 0.51
CA PHE A 458 18.85 23.37 1.08
C PHE A 458 18.95 23.39 2.60
N LYS A 459 17.85 23.05 3.25
CA LYS A 459 17.74 22.88 4.69
C LYS A 459 16.78 21.74 4.98
N TYR A 460 17.02 21.03 6.05
CA TYR A 460 16.12 20.01 6.53
C TYR A 460 16.08 20.01 8.06
N ASP A 461 14.98 19.53 8.62
CA ASP A 461 14.80 19.44 10.06
C ASP A 461 15.49 18.20 10.62
N GLY A 462 16.29 18.39 11.66
CA GLY A 462 16.92 17.31 12.38
C GLY A 462 16.01 16.73 13.45
N GLU A 463 15.77 15.45 13.41
CA GLU A 463 15.02 14.76 14.47
C GLU A 463 15.72 14.89 15.83
N THR A 464 17.05 14.75 15.85
CA THR A 464 17.85 14.87 17.07
C THR A 464 17.69 16.24 17.74
N GLU A 465 17.69 17.33 16.95
CA GLU A 465 17.47 18.69 17.46
C GLU A 465 16.06 18.86 18.01
N LYS A 466 15.04 18.30 17.33
CA LYS A 466 13.64 18.34 17.81
C LYS A 466 13.48 17.64 19.16
N TYR A 467 14.04 16.42 19.28
CA TYR A 467 13.98 15.67 20.55
C TYR A 467 14.74 16.37 21.68
N LEU A 468 15.90 16.97 21.37
CA LEU A 468 16.63 17.78 22.35
C LEU A 468 15.81 18.97 22.84
N GLN A 469 15.15 19.70 21.92
CA GLN A 469 14.27 20.80 22.29
C GLN A 469 13.08 20.36 23.14
N GLN A 470 12.50 19.19 22.86
CA GLN A 470 11.45 18.60 23.69
C GLN A 470 11.97 18.23 25.08
N LEU A 471 13.15 17.62 25.15
CA LEU A 471 13.81 17.29 26.43
C LEU A 471 14.12 18.54 27.25
N VAL A 472 14.63 19.60 26.61
CA VAL A 472 14.86 20.90 27.28
C VAL A 472 13.56 21.48 27.83
N LYS A 473 12.45 21.42 27.09
CA LYS A 473 11.14 21.87 27.57
C LYS A 473 10.67 21.07 28.78
N LEU A 474 10.84 19.75 28.73
CA LEU A 474 10.48 18.86 29.85
C LEU A 474 11.34 19.12 31.08
N ALA A 475 12.66 19.23 30.91
CA ALA A 475 13.59 19.52 32.00
C ALA A 475 13.30 20.88 32.66
N LYS A 476 12.90 21.89 31.88
CA LYS A 476 12.43 23.20 32.43
C LYS A 476 11.14 23.06 33.24
N PHE A 477 10.20 22.26 32.76
CA PHE A 477 8.94 22.00 33.45
C PHE A 477 9.15 21.25 34.77
N GLU A 478 10.07 20.30 34.79
CA GLU A 478 10.39 19.49 35.97
C GLU A 478 11.41 20.15 36.92
N GLY A 479 11.99 21.31 36.56
CA GLY A 479 12.93 22.05 37.38
C GLY A 479 14.39 21.57 37.35
N TYR A 480 14.75 20.67 36.44
CA TYR A 480 16.13 20.14 36.31
C TYR A 480 17.02 20.92 35.34
N TYR A 481 16.43 21.83 34.56
CA TYR A 481 17.16 22.48 33.46
C TYR A 481 18.32 23.36 33.94
N ASP A 482 18.13 24.13 35.02
CA ASP A 482 19.13 25.12 35.46
C ASP A 482 20.41 24.42 35.97
N ASP A 483 20.25 23.30 36.63
CA ASP A 483 21.37 22.48 37.14
C ASP A 483 22.12 21.76 36.00
N ALA A 484 21.42 21.36 34.91
CA ALA A 484 21.97 20.63 33.76
C ALA A 484 22.20 21.51 32.53
N LYS A 485 22.11 22.85 32.66
CA LYS A 485 22.23 23.77 31.52
C LYS A 485 23.56 23.65 30.75
N PRO A 486 24.74 23.52 31.40
CA PRO A 486 26.00 23.37 30.68
C PRO A 486 26.04 22.12 29.80
N GLU A 487 25.43 21.02 30.25
CA GLU A 487 25.33 19.74 29.53
C GLU A 487 24.38 19.87 28.32
N PHE A 488 23.24 20.53 28.50
CA PHE A 488 22.33 20.81 27.39
C PHE A 488 22.99 21.69 26.32
N ASP A 489 23.66 22.77 26.70
CA ASP A 489 24.36 23.67 25.78
C ASP A 489 25.51 22.91 25.04
N ALA A 490 26.23 22.01 25.72
CA ALA A 490 27.27 21.18 25.12
C ALA A 490 26.71 20.15 24.12
N ILE A 491 25.58 19.51 24.46
CA ILE A 491 24.89 18.56 23.57
C ILE A 491 24.34 19.30 22.36
N GLU A 492 23.66 20.43 22.53
CA GLU A 492 23.11 21.24 21.46
C GLU A 492 24.19 21.62 20.43
N LYS A 493 25.34 22.10 20.92
CA LYS A 493 26.50 22.42 20.07
C LYS A 493 27.04 21.21 19.28
N LYS A 494 27.03 20.02 19.89
CA LYS A 494 27.55 18.79 19.25
C LYS A 494 26.56 18.18 18.27
N LEU A 495 25.26 18.34 18.51
CA LEU A 495 24.18 17.80 17.68
C LEU A 495 23.72 18.76 16.58
N LYS A 496 24.26 19.99 16.55
CA LYS A 496 23.93 20.95 15.51
C LYS A 496 24.20 20.39 14.13
N HIS A 497 23.23 20.48 13.25
CA HIS A 497 23.30 19.97 11.89
C HIS A 497 24.45 20.54 11.10
N ASN A 498 25.11 19.63 10.36
CA ASN A 498 26.11 19.96 9.37
C ASN A 498 25.79 19.18 8.09
N VAL A 499 25.15 19.86 7.12
CA VAL A 499 24.73 19.27 5.86
C VAL A 499 25.86 18.54 5.15
N ALA A 500 27.08 19.07 5.14
CA ALA A 500 28.23 18.43 4.49
C ALA A 500 28.57 17.08 5.15
N LYS A 501 28.62 17.04 6.49
CA LYS A 501 28.86 15.82 7.26
C LYS A 501 27.74 14.80 7.04
N ASP A 502 26.49 15.27 6.99
CA ASP A 502 25.31 14.41 6.86
C ASP A 502 25.22 13.82 5.44
N LEU A 503 25.63 14.57 4.41
CA LEU A 503 25.79 14.07 3.04
C LEU A 503 26.87 12.97 2.95
N ASP A 504 28.01 13.15 3.65
CA ASP A 504 29.07 12.14 3.67
C ASP A 504 28.62 10.87 4.41
N TYR A 505 28.01 11.03 5.58
CA TYR A 505 27.53 9.90 6.40
C TYR A 505 26.45 9.07 5.68
N ASN A 506 25.54 9.72 4.97
CA ASN A 506 24.45 9.07 4.25
C ASN A 506 24.75 8.86 2.75
N SER A 507 26.00 9.02 2.31
CA SER A 507 26.37 9.03 0.89
C SER A 507 25.88 7.79 0.12
N LYS A 508 26.01 6.60 0.71
CA LYS A 508 25.54 5.35 0.09
C LYS A 508 24.04 5.40 -0.25
N LEU A 509 23.24 5.85 0.67
CA LEU A 509 21.79 5.87 0.55
C LEU A 509 21.31 6.98 -0.38
N ILE A 510 21.97 8.15 -0.32
CA ILE A 510 21.66 9.28 -1.22
C ILE A 510 22.04 8.93 -2.67
N ARG A 511 23.16 8.25 -2.90
CA ARG A 511 23.51 7.73 -4.24
C ARG A 511 22.45 6.79 -4.78
N GLN A 512 21.94 5.87 -3.96
CA GLN A 512 20.87 4.96 -4.35
C GLN A 512 19.59 5.69 -4.74
N LEU A 513 19.23 6.77 -4.04
CA LEU A 513 18.08 7.60 -4.42
C LEU A 513 18.29 8.27 -5.78
N ILE A 514 19.46 8.89 -5.99
CA ILE A 514 19.81 9.52 -7.27
C ILE A 514 19.83 8.48 -8.40
N GLU A 515 20.43 7.30 -8.16
CA GLU A 515 20.45 6.19 -9.12
C GLU A 515 19.04 5.75 -9.50
N SER A 516 18.17 5.54 -8.50
CA SER A 516 16.78 5.16 -8.70
C SER A 516 16.03 6.17 -9.56
N ASP A 517 16.16 7.46 -9.24
CA ASP A 517 15.48 8.55 -9.95
C ASP A 517 15.99 8.70 -11.40
N LEU A 518 17.30 8.63 -11.61
CA LEU A 518 17.88 8.69 -12.95
C LEU A 518 17.52 7.46 -13.78
N VAL A 519 17.59 6.26 -13.20
CA VAL A 519 17.21 5.02 -13.90
C VAL A 519 15.74 5.03 -14.31
N ALA A 520 14.84 5.58 -13.47
CA ALA A 520 13.43 5.76 -13.82
C ALA A 520 13.24 6.61 -15.09
N VAL A 521 14.09 7.62 -15.29
CA VAL A 521 14.01 8.48 -16.50
C VAL A 521 14.38 7.73 -17.78
N TYR A 522 15.39 6.85 -17.75
CA TYR A 522 15.90 6.18 -18.95
C TYR A 522 15.27 4.80 -19.19
N TYR A 523 14.87 4.11 -18.11
CA TYR A 523 14.42 2.71 -18.15
C TYR A 523 13.07 2.50 -17.48
N TYR A 524 12.39 3.57 -17.07
CA TYR A 524 11.08 3.55 -16.41
C TYR A 524 11.10 2.73 -15.09
N GLN A 525 9.93 2.44 -14.55
CA GLN A 525 9.78 1.72 -13.29
C GLN A 525 10.49 0.36 -13.29
N ARG A 526 10.47 -0.37 -14.42
CA ARG A 526 11.17 -1.65 -14.50
C ARG A 526 12.68 -1.53 -14.25
N GLY A 527 13.32 -0.48 -14.76
CA GLY A 527 14.73 -0.22 -14.52
C GLY A 527 15.02 0.10 -13.06
N THR A 528 14.14 0.88 -12.41
CA THR A 528 14.24 1.19 -10.98
C THR A 528 14.25 -0.08 -10.13
N VAL A 529 13.33 -1.02 -10.38
CA VAL A 529 13.30 -2.30 -9.67
C VAL A 529 14.59 -3.08 -9.93
N GLU A 530 14.99 -3.25 -11.19
CA GLU A 530 16.19 -3.99 -11.56
C GLU A 530 17.46 -3.42 -10.92
N ASN A 531 17.62 -2.10 -10.92
CA ASN A 531 18.72 -1.41 -10.26
C ASN A 531 18.71 -1.61 -8.74
N GLY A 532 17.52 -1.49 -8.12
CA GLY A 532 17.33 -1.59 -6.68
C GLY A 532 17.73 -2.95 -6.09
N LEU A 533 17.51 -4.06 -6.83
CA LEU A 533 17.82 -5.43 -6.38
C LEU A 533 19.28 -5.59 -5.92
N ARG A 534 20.22 -4.83 -6.50
CA ARG A 534 21.64 -4.89 -6.13
C ARG A 534 21.90 -4.54 -4.66
N ASN A 535 21.08 -3.67 -4.09
CA ASN A 535 21.29 -3.13 -2.75
C ASN A 535 20.19 -3.54 -1.77
N ASP A 536 19.19 -4.26 -2.22
CA ASP A 536 18.05 -4.69 -1.43
C ASP A 536 18.45 -5.80 -0.44
N LYS A 537 18.43 -5.49 0.85
CA LYS A 537 18.78 -6.42 1.93
C LYS A 537 17.81 -7.60 2.04
N GLN A 538 16.51 -7.34 1.83
CA GLN A 538 15.49 -8.38 1.93
C GLN A 538 15.60 -9.34 0.75
N TYR A 539 15.81 -8.80 -0.47
CA TYR A 539 16.07 -9.64 -1.64
C TYR A 539 17.35 -10.46 -1.47
N LYS A 540 18.45 -9.87 -0.99
CA LYS A 540 19.69 -10.62 -0.72
C LYS A 540 19.48 -11.75 0.29
N ALA A 541 18.75 -11.48 1.37
CA ALA A 541 18.43 -12.51 2.37
C ALA A 541 17.56 -13.63 1.76
N ALA A 542 16.64 -13.30 0.84
CA ALA A 542 15.85 -14.30 0.11
C ALA A 542 16.73 -15.16 -0.82
N VAL A 543 17.68 -14.53 -1.52
CA VAL A 543 18.66 -15.24 -2.37
C VAL A 543 19.53 -16.17 -1.53
N ASP A 544 20.08 -15.69 -0.42
CA ASP A 544 20.93 -16.50 0.48
C ASP A 544 20.17 -17.71 1.02
N LEU A 545 18.89 -17.53 1.35
CA LEU A 545 18.03 -18.60 1.82
C LEU A 545 17.73 -19.63 0.71
N LEU A 546 17.44 -19.18 -0.52
CA LEU A 546 17.13 -20.05 -1.66
C LEU A 546 18.36 -20.82 -2.18
N LEU A 547 19.55 -20.30 -1.93
CA LEU A 547 20.83 -20.96 -2.25
C LEU A 547 21.29 -21.95 -1.16
N ASP A 548 20.60 -22.00 -0.01
CA ASP A 548 20.83 -22.95 1.08
C ASP A 548 19.58 -23.85 1.28
N PRO A 549 19.48 -24.97 0.52
CA PRO A 549 18.32 -25.86 0.58
C PRO A 549 18.07 -26.45 1.97
N GLN A 550 19.11 -26.67 2.77
CA GLN A 550 18.96 -27.20 4.12
C GLN A 550 18.24 -26.17 5.00
N LYS A 551 18.75 -24.96 5.05
CA LYS A 551 18.15 -23.86 5.83
C LYS A 551 16.72 -23.55 5.39
N TYR A 552 16.46 -23.58 4.08
CA TYR A 552 15.12 -23.38 3.52
C TYR A 552 14.16 -24.47 4.00
N ASN A 553 14.57 -25.75 3.92
CA ASN A 553 13.75 -26.87 4.38
C ASN A 553 13.55 -26.88 5.92
N ASP A 554 14.56 -26.50 6.70
CA ASP A 554 14.45 -26.44 8.15
C ASP A 554 13.42 -25.38 8.61
N ILE A 555 13.21 -24.32 7.82
CA ILE A 555 12.17 -23.32 8.08
C ILE A 555 10.79 -23.87 7.71
N LEU A 556 10.64 -24.50 6.53
CA LEU A 556 9.35 -25.05 6.08
C LEU A 556 8.92 -26.27 6.90
N HIS A 557 9.87 -27.10 7.30
CA HIS A 557 9.63 -28.37 8.00
C HIS A 557 10.53 -28.47 9.23
N PRO A 558 10.31 -27.61 10.25
CA PRO A 558 11.11 -27.69 11.45
C PRO A 558 11.04 -29.11 12.02
N ALA A 559 12.20 -29.70 12.30
CA ALA A 559 12.26 -30.99 12.97
C ALA A 559 11.36 -30.89 14.21
N ASN A 560 10.40 -31.79 14.33
CA ASN A 560 9.53 -31.85 15.49
C ASN A 560 10.40 -31.98 16.74
N THR A 561 10.76 -30.86 17.35
CA THR A 561 11.17 -30.81 18.75
C THR A 561 9.89 -30.98 19.58
N ALA A 562 9.19 -32.08 19.28
CA ALA A 562 7.99 -32.45 19.97
C ALA A 562 8.36 -33.30 21.17
N LYS A 563 7.95 -32.80 22.29
CA LYS A 563 7.50 -33.56 23.45
C LYS A 563 8.60 -34.37 24.17
N GLU A 564 9.24 -33.74 25.09
CA GLU A 564 9.37 -34.31 26.40
C GLU A 564 8.49 -33.57 27.40
#